data_b82a068e95e6600e4da2cfc4a81646cc
#
_entry.id   b82a068e95e6600e4da2cfc4a81646cc
#
_cell.length_a   1.000
_cell.length_b   1.000
_cell.length_c   1.000
_cell.angle_alpha   90.00
_cell.angle_beta   90.00
_cell.angle_gamma   90.00
#
_symmetry.space_group_name_H-M   'P 1'
#
loop_
_entity.id
_entity.type
_entity.pdbx_description
1 polymer ?
#
loop_
_entity_poly.entity_id
_entity_poly.type
_entity_poly.pdbx_seq_one_letter_code
_entity_poly.pdbx_strand_id
1 'polypeptide(L)'
;STGLPTRTQQGDLLSTAFLSHGDTAHPVLLPGSVEECFTFGHQAFDLAERLQAPLFVLSDLDLGMNQWMAEPFEYPDRPMDRGKVLDGEALARLGGFARYRDVDGDGICWRTLPGTDHPRAAYFTRGTGHDEAAAYSERADVYERNLARLARKLEGARTLLPGLVVAGEGAEVGVI
;
A
#
# COMPACT_ATOMS: atom_id res chain seq x y z
N SER A 1 22.21 5.63 -2.41
CA SER A 1 23.03 6.23 -3.48
C SER A 1 24.17 5.28 -3.88
N THR A 2 24.60 5.34 -5.12
CA THR A 2 25.66 4.48 -5.66
C THR A 2 26.87 5.32 -6.05
N GLY A 3 28.07 4.89 -5.63
CA GLY A 3 29.35 5.45 -6.06
C GLY A 3 30.08 6.26 -5.01
N LEU A 4 29.63 7.43 -4.65
CA LEU A 4 30.24 8.27 -3.61
C LEU A 4 29.69 7.95 -2.21
N PRO A 5 30.16 8.62 -1.13
CA PRO A 5 29.68 8.35 0.23
C PRO A 5 28.16 8.24 0.28
N THR A 6 27.66 7.28 1.01
CA THR A 6 26.22 7.02 1.16
C THR A 6 25.53 8.26 1.70
N ARG A 7 24.63 8.83 0.92
CA ARG A 7 23.83 10.02 1.25
C ARG A 7 22.47 9.88 0.59
N THR A 8 21.51 10.65 1.08
CA THR A 8 20.19 10.79 0.48
C THR A 8 20.31 11.25 -0.97
N GLN A 9 19.55 10.66 -1.85
CA GLN A 9 19.52 10.99 -3.27
C GLN A 9 18.07 11.12 -3.75
N GLN A 10 17.77 12.20 -4.44
CA GLN A 10 16.41 12.46 -4.95
C GLN A 10 15.91 11.37 -5.92
N GLY A 11 16.81 10.74 -6.67
CA GLY A 11 16.47 9.62 -7.55
C GLY A 11 15.92 8.40 -6.82
N ASP A 12 16.17 8.26 -5.50
CA ASP A 12 15.67 7.16 -4.69
C ASP A 12 14.13 7.18 -4.58
N LEU A 13 13.49 8.36 -4.63
CA LEU A 13 12.04 8.50 -4.65
C LEU A 13 11.42 7.81 -5.87
N LEU A 14 11.92 8.14 -7.06
CA LEU A 14 11.42 7.54 -8.31
C LEU A 14 11.71 6.04 -8.36
N SER A 15 12.92 5.64 -7.94
CA SER A 15 13.30 4.24 -7.89
C SER A 15 12.41 3.43 -6.95
N THR A 16 12.00 4.02 -5.82
CA THR A 16 11.13 3.37 -4.84
C THR A 16 9.67 3.37 -5.31
N ALA A 17 9.16 4.50 -5.81
CA ALA A 17 7.78 4.62 -6.25
C ALA A 17 7.45 3.66 -7.41
N PHE A 18 8.42 3.42 -8.29
CA PHE A 18 8.29 2.53 -9.46
C PHE A 18 9.09 1.23 -9.34
N LEU A 19 9.43 0.83 -8.10
CA LEU A 19 10.15 -0.42 -7.86
C LEU A 19 9.25 -1.59 -8.23
N SER A 20 9.54 -2.27 -9.27
CA SER A 20 8.94 -3.53 -9.73
C SER A 20 9.04 -3.65 -11.24
N HIS A 21 8.49 -4.71 -11.79
CA HIS A 21 8.37 -4.91 -13.23
C HIS A 21 7.01 -4.39 -13.73
N GLY A 22 7.00 -3.81 -14.93
CA GLY A 22 5.79 -3.33 -15.58
C GLY A 22 5.28 -2.00 -15.05
N ASP A 23 4.00 -1.73 -15.29
CA ASP A 23 3.34 -0.45 -15.00
C ASP A 23 2.82 -0.42 -13.55
N THR A 24 3.73 -0.55 -12.58
CA THR A 24 3.41 -0.51 -11.15
C THR A 24 3.87 0.78 -10.52
N ALA A 25 3.15 1.21 -9.48
CA ALA A 25 3.57 2.30 -8.61
C ALA A 25 3.22 1.93 -7.16
N HIS A 26 4.02 2.43 -6.23
CA HIS A 26 3.86 2.12 -4.82
C HIS A 26 3.68 3.38 -3.99
N PRO A 27 2.83 3.36 -2.95
CA PRO A 27 2.80 4.41 -1.95
C PRO A 27 4.15 4.50 -1.22
N VAL A 28 4.62 5.73 -1.03
CA VAL A 28 5.87 6.01 -0.31
C VAL A 28 5.55 7.01 0.79
N LEU A 29 5.86 6.66 2.03
CA LEU A 29 5.78 7.54 3.18
C LEU A 29 7.15 8.14 3.43
N LEU A 30 7.20 9.45 3.66
CA LEU A 30 8.40 10.23 3.88
C LEU A 30 8.30 10.90 5.27
N PRO A 31 8.78 10.23 6.34
CA PRO A 31 8.77 10.84 7.65
C PRO A 31 9.74 12.03 7.70
N GLY A 32 9.28 13.15 8.24
CA GLY A 32 10.08 14.36 8.45
C GLY A 32 10.55 14.52 9.89
N SER A 33 10.15 13.65 10.81
CA SER A 33 10.57 13.67 12.22
C SER A 33 10.71 12.27 12.80
N VAL A 34 11.30 12.18 13.99
CA VAL A 34 11.45 10.90 14.71
C VAL A 34 10.08 10.33 15.10
N GLU A 35 9.15 11.19 15.48
CA GLU A 35 7.77 10.83 15.81
C GLU A 35 7.06 10.26 14.57
N GLU A 36 7.25 10.87 13.41
CA GLU A 36 6.71 10.34 12.15
C GLU A 36 7.36 9.03 11.74
N CYS A 37 8.66 8.83 12.00
CA CYS A 37 9.30 7.53 11.78
C CYS A 37 8.59 6.43 12.58
N PHE A 38 8.28 6.69 13.84
CA PHE A 38 7.54 5.74 14.68
C PHE A 38 6.11 5.53 14.17
N THR A 39 5.40 6.64 13.93
CA THR A 39 3.99 6.62 13.52
C THR A 39 3.81 5.93 12.17
N PHE A 40 4.61 6.31 11.16
CA PHE A 40 4.54 5.68 9.84
C PHE A 40 5.04 4.24 9.86
N GLY A 41 5.98 3.91 10.77
CA GLY A 41 6.46 2.55 10.95
C GLY A 41 5.32 1.57 11.28
N HIS A 42 4.44 1.91 12.20
CA HIS A 42 3.30 1.04 12.52
C HIS A 42 2.12 1.21 11.54
N GLN A 43 1.84 2.45 11.06
CA GLN A 43 0.77 2.68 10.08
C GLN A 43 1.02 2.00 8.74
N ALA A 44 2.29 1.84 8.36
CA ALA A 44 2.66 1.17 7.12
C ALA A 44 2.08 -0.24 7.00
N PHE A 45 2.00 -0.98 8.12
CA PHE A 45 1.40 -2.32 8.14
C PHE A 45 -0.11 -2.28 7.88
N ASP A 46 -0.83 -1.37 8.56
CA ASP A 46 -2.26 -1.20 8.35
C ASP A 46 -2.56 -0.77 6.91
N LEU A 47 -1.79 0.17 6.37
CA LEU A 47 -1.95 0.66 5.01
C LEU A 47 -1.64 -0.41 3.97
N ALA A 48 -0.57 -1.18 4.16
CA ALA A 48 -0.22 -2.29 3.27
C ALA A 48 -1.32 -3.36 3.25
N GLU A 49 -1.89 -3.69 4.40
CA GLU A 49 -3.00 -4.63 4.52
C GLU A 49 -4.29 -4.10 3.87
N ARG A 50 -4.64 -2.84 4.13
CA ARG A 50 -5.82 -2.19 3.53
C ARG A 50 -5.71 -2.08 2.02
N LEU A 51 -4.55 -1.63 1.51
CA LEU A 51 -4.31 -1.47 0.08
C LEU A 51 -4.00 -2.79 -0.62
N GLN A 52 -3.64 -3.83 0.14
CA GLN A 52 -3.16 -5.10 -0.42
C GLN A 52 -2.06 -4.86 -1.46
N ALA A 53 -1.07 -4.06 -1.08
CA ALA A 53 0.04 -3.65 -1.93
C ALA A 53 1.28 -3.37 -1.08
N PRO A 54 2.49 -3.52 -1.63
CA PRO A 54 3.70 -3.03 -1.00
C PRO A 54 3.59 -1.53 -0.73
N LEU A 55 4.13 -1.11 0.40
CA LEU A 55 4.26 0.28 0.81
C LEU A 55 5.66 0.49 1.34
N PHE A 56 6.27 1.61 1.02
CA PHE A 56 7.62 1.94 1.43
C PHE A 56 7.62 3.10 2.41
N VAL A 57 8.48 3.00 3.42
CA VAL A 57 8.83 4.12 4.30
C VAL A 57 10.27 4.50 3.98
N LEU A 58 10.47 5.69 3.46
CA LEU A 58 11.76 6.17 2.99
C LEU A 58 12.22 7.32 3.88
N SER A 59 13.24 7.07 4.68
CA SER A 59 13.87 8.04 5.58
C SER A 59 15.20 8.54 5.00
N ASP A 60 15.66 9.68 5.46
CA ASP A 60 16.96 10.19 5.09
C ASP A 60 18.05 9.86 6.13
N LEU A 61 19.28 10.14 5.74
CA LEU A 61 20.44 9.86 6.58
C LEU A 61 20.51 10.78 7.80
N ASP A 62 20.10 12.03 7.68
CA ASP A 62 20.17 13.00 8.78
C ASP A 62 19.18 12.60 9.88
N LEU A 63 17.97 12.22 9.49
CA LEU A 63 16.98 11.71 10.43
C LEU A 63 17.43 10.40 11.09
N GLY A 64 18.12 9.52 10.35
CA GLY A 64 18.56 8.21 10.84
C GLY A 64 19.86 8.25 11.68
N MET A 65 20.70 9.24 11.50
CA MET A 65 22.03 9.31 12.14
C MET A 65 22.16 10.33 13.26
N ASN A 66 21.31 11.34 13.27
CA ASN A 66 21.34 12.38 14.29
C ASN A 66 20.65 11.94 15.59
N GLN A 67 21.02 12.58 16.67
CA GLN A 67 20.33 12.45 17.94
C GLN A 67 19.26 13.53 18.05
N TRP A 68 18.01 13.12 18.01
CA TRP A 68 16.86 14.00 18.11
C TRP A 68 16.19 13.89 19.47
N MET A 69 15.67 15.00 19.96
CA MET A 69 14.74 14.96 21.09
C MET A 69 13.34 14.65 20.54
N ALA A 70 12.67 13.74 21.20
CA ALA A 70 11.29 13.36 20.88
C ALA A 70 10.52 13.10 22.17
N GLU A 71 9.22 13.29 22.14
CA GLU A 71 8.35 12.84 23.22
C GLU A 71 8.33 11.29 23.27
N PRO A 72 8.07 10.69 24.44
CA PRO A 72 7.92 9.24 24.54
C PRO A 72 6.88 8.70 23.56
N PHE A 73 7.23 7.64 22.85
CA PHE A 73 6.31 7.01 21.89
C PHE A 73 5.25 6.20 22.60
N GLU A 74 3.99 6.40 22.21
CA GLU A 74 2.88 5.57 22.62
C GLU A 74 2.63 4.47 21.59
N TYR A 75 2.91 3.21 21.97
CA TYR A 75 2.63 2.08 21.10
C TYR A 75 1.12 1.86 20.99
N PRO A 76 0.56 1.74 19.76
CA PRO A 76 -0.87 1.56 19.61
C PRO A 76 -1.33 0.21 20.18
N ASP A 77 -2.16 0.25 21.23
CA ASP A 77 -2.76 -0.95 21.83
C ASP A 77 -4.08 -1.28 21.11
N ARG A 78 -3.96 -1.63 19.83
CA ARG A 78 -5.08 -2.05 19.00
C ARG A 78 -4.67 -3.13 18.01
N PRO A 79 -5.59 -4.00 17.61
CA PRO A 79 -5.33 -4.95 16.52
C PRO A 79 -4.94 -4.24 15.22
N MET A 80 -4.11 -4.90 14.42
CA MET A 80 -3.78 -4.44 13.07
C MET A 80 -5.05 -4.38 12.20
N ASP A 81 -5.18 -3.31 11.43
CA ASP A 81 -6.26 -3.18 10.44
C ASP A 81 -5.93 -4.06 9.22
N ARG A 82 -6.66 -5.16 9.10
CA ARG A 82 -6.46 -6.13 8.00
C ARG A 82 -7.19 -5.75 6.70
N GLY A 83 -7.91 -4.63 6.70
CA GLY A 83 -8.68 -4.18 5.54
C GLY A 83 -9.85 -5.10 5.17
N LYS A 84 -10.09 -5.28 3.88
CA LYS A 84 -11.22 -6.06 3.35
C LYS A 84 -11.00 -7.57 3.48
N VAL A 85 -11.33 -8.13 4.64
CA VAL A 85 -11.21 -9.56 4.93
C VAL A 85 -12.61 -10.17 5.15
N LEU A 86 -12.84 -11.32 4.51
CA LEU A 86 -14.06 -12.12 4.69
C LEU A 86 -13.75 -13.29 5.65
N ASP A 87 -14.57 -13.44 6.66
CA ASP A 87 -14.62 -14.63 7.50
C ASP A 87 -15.53 -15.72 6.92
N GLY A 88 -15.63 -16.85 7.60
CA GLY A 88 -16.46 -17.98 7.16
C GLY A 88 -17.95 -17.63 7.09
N GLU A 89 -18.46 -16.82 8.02
CA GLU A 89 -19.85 -16.40 8.03
C GLU A 89 -20.18 -15.45 6.87
N ALA A 90 -19.31 -14.48 6.59
CA ALA A 90 -19.47 -13.59 5.47
C ALA A 90 -19.45 -14.35 4.14
N LEU A 91 -18.55 -15.34 3.99
CA LEU A 91 -18.52 -16.22 2.83
C LEU A 91 -19.78 -17.07 2.67
N ALA A 92 -20.35 -17.53 3.78
CA ALA A 92 -21.60 -18.30 3.75
C ALA A 92 -22.78 -17.45 3.25
N ARG A 93 -22.82 -16.16 3.62
CA ARG A 93 -23.85 -15.20 3.16
C ARG A 93 -23.68 -14.78 1.72
N LEU A 94 -22.45 -14.80 1.19
CA LEU A 94 -22.18 -14.42 -0.20
C LEU A 94 -22.57 -15.54 -1.16
N GLY A 95 -23.33 -15.22 -2.21
CA GLY A 95 -23.67 -16.14 -3.29
C GLY A 95 -22.47 -16.61 -4.12
N GLY A 96 -21.35 -15.91 -4.07
CA GLY A 96 -20.12 -16.23 -4.76
C GLY A 96 -18.96 -15.36 -4.28
N PHE A 97 -17.76 -15.90 -4.39
CA PHE A 97 -16.52 -15.19 -4.05
C PHE A 97 -15.53 -15.30 -5.22
N ALA A 98 -14.94 -14.16 -5.60
CA ALA A 98 -13.85 -14.10 -6.56
C ALA A 98 -12.78 -13.15 -6.02
N ARG A 99 -11.55 -13.66 -5.90
CA ARG A 99 -10.45 -12.97 -5.22
C ARG A 99 -10.12 -11.59 -5.81
N TYR A 100 -10.30 -11.42 -7.11
CA TYR A 100 -9.94 -10.21 -7.82
C TYR A 100 -11.13 -9.41 -8.33
N ARG A 101 -12.32 -9.69 -7.82
CA ARG A 101 -13.52 -8.91 -8.12
C ARG A 101 -13.55 -7.64 -7.30
N ASP A 102 -13.61 -6.50 -7.98
CA ASP A 102 -13.81 -5.18 -7.39
C ASP A 102 -15.31 -4.95 -7.16
N VAL A 103 -15.79 -5.28 -5.98
CA VAL A 103 -17.22 -5.19 -5.64
C VAL A 103 -17.63 -3.75 -5.33
N ASP A 104 -16.74 -3.01 -4.69
CA ASP A 104 -17.03 -1.67 -4.17
C ASP A 104 -16.61 -0.55 -5.13
N GLY A 105 -15.90 -0.88 -6.21
CA GLY A 105 -15.46 0.07 -7.23
C GLY A 105 -14.23 0.90 -6.84
N ASP A 106 -13.59 0.62 -5.71
CA ASP A 106 -12.41 1.31 -5.22
C ASP A 106 -11.07 0.66 -5.64
N GLY A 107 -11.13 -0.43 -6.38
CA GLY A 107 -9.98 -1.19 -6.85
C GLY A 107 -9.41 -2.17 -5.83
N ILE A 108 -9.90 -2.18 -4.58
CA ILE A 108 -9.46 -3.07 -3.51
C ILE A 108 -10.43 -4.25 -3.39
N CYS A 109 -9.96 -5.43 -3.69
CA CYS A 109 -10.78 -6.63 -3.68
C CYS A 109 -10.86 -7.26 -2.29
N TRP A 110 -11.98 -7.91 -2.00
CA TRP A 110 -12.12 -8.72 -0.80
C TRP A 110 -11.20 -9.93 -0.83
N ARG A 111 -10.71 -10.36 0.32
CA ARG A 111 -9.86 -11.54 0.48
C ARG A 111 -10.24 -12.33 1.71
N THR A 112 -9.78 -13.55 1.76
CA THR A 112 -9.76 -14.38 2.96
C THR A 112 -8.34 -14.49 3.48
N LEU A 113 -8.18 -14.92 4.72
CA LEU A 113 -6.89 -15.23 5.31
C LEU A 113 -6.70 -16.74 5.46
N PRO A 114 -5.47 -17.23 5.51
CA PRO A 114 -5.20 -18.61 5.86
C PRO A 114 -5.86 -18.97 7.21
N GLY A 115 -6.52 -20.11 7.27
CA GLY A 115 -7.28 -20.54 8.45
C GLY A 115 -8.75 -20.10 8.48
N THR A 116 -9.24 -19.35 7.49
CA THR A 116 -10.67 -19.06 7.37
C THR A 116 -11.45 -20.38 7.14
N ASP A 117 -12.34 -20.72 8.09
CA ASP A 117 -13.10 -21.99 8.07
C ASP A 117 -14.31 -21.89 7.13
N HIS A 118 -14.06 -22.09 5.85
CA HIS A 118 -15.11 -22.18 4.83
C HIS A 118 -14.58 -22.84 3.54
N PRO A 119 -15.33 -23.74 2.88
CA PRO A 119 -14.86 -24.42 1.66
C PRO A 119 -14.46 -23.51 0.51
N ARG A 120 -15.01 -22.27 0.43
CA ARG A 120 -14.67 -21.28 -0.60
C ARG A 120 -13.60 -20.29 -0.15
N ALA A 121 -12.98 -20.47 1.02
CA ALA A 121 -11.95 -19.56 1.52
C ALA A 121 -10.62 -19.70 0.75
N ALA A 122 -10.32 -20.90 0.29
CA ALA A 122 -9.12 -21.16 -0.49
C ALA A 122 -9.28 -20.66 -1.94
N TYR A 123 -8.26 -20.00 -2.44
CA TYR A 123 -8.15 -19.57 -3.83
C TYR A 123 -6.71 -19.65 -4.31
N PHE A 124 -6.54 -19.73 -5.60
CA PHE A 124 -5.22 -19.70 -6.22
C PHE A 124 -4.83 -18.25 -6.53
N THR A 125 -3.62 -17.84 -6.14
CA THR A 125 -3.04 -16.55 -6.54
C THR A 125 -2.09 -16.77 -7.70
N ARG A 126 -2.14 -15.88 -8.70
CA ARG A 126 -1.25 -15.94 -9.86
C ARG A 126 -0.47 -14.64 -10.00
N GLY A 127 0.82 -14.78 -10.32
CA GLY A 127 1.66 -13.66 -10.77
C GLY A 127 1.57 -13.40 -12.29
N THR A 128 0.90 -14.29 -13.04
CA THR A 128 0.62 -14.14 -14.47
C THR A 128 -0.74 -13.49 -14.71
N GLY A 129 -1.08 -13.20 -15.96
CA GLY A 129 -2.40 -12.71 -16.35
C GLY A 129 -3.53 -13.61 -15.81
N HIS A 130 -4.56 -13.01 -15.24
CA HIS A 130 -5.68 -13.73 -14.63
C HIS A 130 -6.96 -12.89 -14.67
N ASP A 131 -8.09 -13.56 -14.61
CA ASP A 131 -9.38 -12.91 -14.45
C ASP A 131 -9.76 -12.67 -12.96
N GLU A 132 -10.96 -12.18 -12.72
CA GLU A 132 -11.46 -11.89 -11.37
C GLU A 132 -11.57 -13.14 -10.46
N ALA A 133 -11.72 -14.32 -11.04
CA ALA A 133 -11.77 -15.60 -10.33
C ALA A 133 -10.39 -16.25 -10.14
N ALA A 134 -9.30 -15.55 -10.44
CA ALA A 134 -7.92 -16.06 -10.45
C ALA A 134 -7.63 -17.12 -11.52
N ALA A 135 -8.50 -17.30 -12.50
CA ALA A 135 -8.25 -18.17 -13.62
C ALA A 135 -7.26 -17.53 -14.60
N TYR A 136 -6.31 -18.33 -15.11
CA TYR A 136 -5.31 -17.84 -16.07
C TYR A 136 -5.99 -17.23 -17.31
N SER A 137 -5.47 -16.10 -17.78
CA SER A 137 -5.98 -15.42 -18.96
C SER A 137 -4.88 -14.61 -19.65
N GLU A 138 -4.78 -14.75 -20.97
CA GLU A 138 -3.94 -13.92 -21.85
C GLU A 138 -4.79 -12.91 -22.65
N ARG A 139 -6.06 -12.78 -22.34
CA ARG A 139 -6.96 -11.87 -23.05
C ARG A 139 -6.63 -10.43 -22.74
N ALA A 140 -6.52 -9.61 -23.78
CA ALA A 140 -6.18 -8.19 -23.65
C ALA A 140 -7.23 -7.41 -22.83
N ASP A 141 -8.53 -7.71 -23.01
CA ASP A 141 -9.62 -7.06 -22.27
C ASP A 141 -9.60 -7.38 -20.77
N VAL A 142 -9.16 -8.59 -20.38
CA VAL A 142 -8.97 -8.99 -18.98
C VAL A 142 -7.80 -8.24 -18.37
N TYR A 143 -6.70 -8.15 -19.08
CA TYR A 143 -5.51 -7.42 -18.66
C TYR A 143 -5.81 -5.93 -18.47
N GLU A 144 -6.46 -5.30 -19.43
CA GLU A 144 -6.87 -3.89 -19.36
C GLU A 144 -7.75 -3.60 -18.14
N ARG A 145 -8.76 -4.45 -17.86
CA ARG A 145 -9.59 -4.31 -16.67
C ARG A 145 -8.79 -4.40 -15.37
N ASN A 146 -7.81 -5.30 -15.30
CA ASN A 146 -6.96 -5.44 -14.13
C ASN A 146 -6.09 -4.19 -13.93
N LEU A 147 -5.48 -3.66 -14.99
CA LEU A 147 -4.68 -2.43 -14.91
C LEU A 147 -5.54 -1.22 -14.49
N ALA A 148 -6.73 -1.07 -15.09
CA ALA A 148 -7.67 -0.01 -14.71
C ALA A 148 -8.10 -0.13 -13.23
N ARG A 149 -8.33 -1.35 -12.72
CA ARG A 149 -8.61 -1.60 -11.31
C ARG A 149 -7.44 -1.20 -10.42
N LEU A 150 -6.21 -1.57 -10.78
CA LEU A 150 -5.01 -1.21 -10.02
C LEU A 150 -4.75 0.30 -10.02
N ALA A 151 -5.00 0.97 -11.14
CA ALA A 151 -4.91 2.43 -11.22
C ALA A 151 -5.92 3.12 -10.28
N ARG A 152 -7.18 2.66 -10.25
CA ARG A 152 -8.20 3.17 -9.29
C ARG A 152 -7.76 2.95 -7.85
N LYS A 153 -7.24 1.76 -7.53
CA LYS A 153 -6.72 1.47 -6.18
C LYS A 153 -5.62 2.45 -5.78
N LEU A 154 -4.66 2.71 -6.64
CA LEU A 154 -3.57 3.64 -6.37
C LEU A 154 -4.07 5.08 -6.21
N GLU A 155 -4.99 5.52 -7.06
CA GLU A 155 -5.58 6.85 -6.92
C GLU A 155 -6.39 6.98 -5.62
N GLY A 156 -7.19 5.97 -5.28
CA GLY A 156 -7.91 5.92 -4.02
C GLY A 156 -7.00 5.88 -2.78
N ALA A 157 -5.78 5.36 -2.91
CA ALA A 157 -4.82 5.32 -1.81
C ALA A 157 -4.50 6.70 -1.25
N ARG A 158 -4.59 7.77 -2.04
CA ARG A 158 -4.36 9.16 -1.62
C ARG A 158 -5.22 9.58 -0.44
N THR A 159 -6.42 9.05 -0.34
CA THR A 159 -7.35 9.37 0.77
C THR A 159 -7.03 8.62 2.07
N LEU A 160 -6.19 7.60 1.99
CA LEU A 160 -5.80 6.75 3.11
C LEU A 160 -4.42 7.09 3.66
N LEU A 161 -3.59 7.75 2.84
CA LEU A 161 -2.22 8.11 3.19
C LEU A 161 -2.20 9.41 4.02
N PRO A 162 -1.20 9.59 4.89
CA PRO A 162 -0.95 10.87 5.53
C PRO A 162 -0.84 11.99 4.49
N GLY A 163 -1.44 13.15 4.79
CA GLY A 163 -1.36 14.33 3.93
C GLY A 163 0.04 14.95 3.92
N LEU A 164 0.29 15.78 2.91
CA LEU A 164 1.49 16.59 2.85
C LEU A 164 1.45 17.68 3.93
N VAL A 165 2.58 17.90 4.58
CA VAL A 165 2.75 19.06 5.46
C VAL A 165 3.23 20.23 4.60
N VAL A 166 2.43 21.29 4.54
CA VAL A 166 2.73 22.49 3.78
C VAL A 166 2.90 23.66 4.76
N ALA A 167 4.03 24.34 4.67
CA ALA A 167 4.29 25.57 5.43
C ALA A 167 4.44 26.76 4.45
N GLY A 168 3.99 27.93 4.86
CA GLY A 168 4.07 29.14 4.04
C GLY A 168 3.04 29.18 2.90
N GLU A 169 1.79 28.84 3.16
CA GLU A 169 0.70 28.98 2.20
C GLU A 169 0.66 30.39 1.62
N GLY A 170 0.57 30.50 0.28
CA GLY A 170 0.55 31.77 -0.44
C GLY A 170 1.93 32.30 -0.83
N ALA A 171 3.02 31.61 -0.55
CA ALA A 171 4.35 31.97 -1.05
C ALA A 171 4.41 31.84 -2.58
N GLU A 172 5.13 32.76 -3.24
CA GLU A 172 5.30 32.73 -4.70
C GLU A 172 6.16 31.57 -5.19
N VAL A 173 7.00 31.01 -4.33
CA VAL A 173 7.91 29.90 -4.64
C VAL A 173 7.78 28.84 -3.56
N GLY A 174 7.54 27.60 -3.98
CA GLY A 174 7.55 26.42 -3.14
C GLY A 174 8.87 25.65 -3.28
N VAL A 175 9.34 25.11 -2.18
CA VAL A 175 10.45 24.14 -2.14
C VAL A 175 9.88 22.80 -1.62
N ILE A 176 10.22 21.73 -2.33
CA ILE A 176 9.83 20.36 -1.99
C ILE A 176 11.08 19.57 -1.63
#